data_1dfe7e9cfad6b0165d4703a3fff11103
#
_entry.id   1dfe7e9cfad6b0165d4703a3fff11103
#
_cell.length_a   1.000
_cell.length_b   1.000
_cell.length_c   1.000
_cell.angle_alpha   90.00
_cell.angle_beta   90.00
_cell.angle_gamma   90.00
#
_symmetry.space_group_name_H-M   'P 1'
#
loop_
_entity.id
_entity.type
_entity.pdbx_description
1 polymer ?
#
loop_
_entity_poly.entity_id
_entity_poly.type
_entity_poly.pdbx_seq_one_letter_code
_entity_poly.pdbx_strand_id
1 'polypeptide(L)'
;MNTAIDQAVQVRLIATTCGPYAVPAVLHYQPADPLAVRMFFPPEISLDGSAVDWAFARELLDEGLRRPAGRGDVRVRPSGPERTVMEFHAEEGVALVQLRTTDVRAFLARSYEAVPAGGEPAHLGLERGLAELFGAA
;
A
#
# COMPACT_ATOMS: atom_id res chain seq x y z
N MET A 1 -17.63 3.57 -13.67
CA MET A 1 -17.15 4.71 -12.86
C MET A 1 -15.99 4.27 -11.98
N ASN A 2 -14.88 4.96 -12.09
CA ASN A 2 -13.66 4.57 -11.37
C ASN A 2 -13.66 5.19 -9.97
N THR A 3 -14.05 4.39 -9.00
CA THR A 3 -14.14 4.83 -7.61
C THR A 3 -12.89 4.41 -6.84
N ALA A 4 -12.34 5.32 -6.07
CA ALA A 4 -11.25 5.00 -5.18
C ALA A 4 -11.69 3.98 -4.12
N ILE A 5 -10.76 3.14 -3.71
CA ILE A 5 -11.01 2.09 -2.72
C ILE A 5 -10.21 2.43 -1.47
N ASP A 6 -10.91 2.56 -0.37
CA ASP A 6 -10.30 2.75 0.94
C ASP A 6 -10.70 1.59 1.84
N GLN A 7 -9.73 1.03 2.52
CA GLN A 7 -9.99 -0.05 3.47
C GLN A 7 -9.24 0.21 4.76
N ALA A 8 -9.99 0.35 5.84
CA ALA A 8 -9.42 0.47 7.17
C ALA A 8 -8.86 -0.89 7.61
N VAL A 9 -7.65 -0.89 8.15
CA VAL A 9 -7.01 -2.10 8.64
C VAL A 9 -6.40 -1.80 10.00
N GLN A 10 -6.36 -2.80 10.86
CA GLN A 10 -5.59 -2.72 12.10
C GLN A 10 -4.21 -3.27 11.84
N VAL A 11 -3.21 -2.46 12.09
CA VAL A 11 -1.82 -2.90 11.96
C VAL A 11 -1.18 -2.95 13.34
N ARG A 12 -0.20 -3.83 13.47
CA ARG A 12 0.59 -3.93 14.69
C ARG A 12 1.97 -3.38 14.40
N LEU A 13 2.34 -2.32 15.10
CA LEU A 13 3.68 -1.77 15.00
C LEU A 13 4.59 -2.62 15.88
N ILE A 14 5.63 -3.23 15.28
CA ILE A 14 6.43 -4.25 15.96
C ILE A 14 7.71 -3.69 16.56
N ALA A 15 8.42 -2.86 15.80
CA ALA A 15 9.77 -2.45 16.17
C ALA A 15 9.76 -1.18 17.01
N THR A 16 9.43 -1.30 18.28
CA THR A 16 9.46 -0.19 19.21
C THR A 16 10.05 -0.64 20.54
N THR A 17 10.57 0.33 21.29
CA THR A 17 11.07 0.07 22.63
C THR A 17 9.96 -0.25 23.63
N CYS A 18 8.73 0.13 23.31
CA CYS A 18 7.57 -0.09 24.16
C CYS A 18 6.81 -1.38 23.84
N GLY A 19 7.30 -2.15 22.88
CA GLY A 19 6.64 -3.38 22.45
C GLY A 19 5.57 -3.14 21.39
N PRO A 20 4.98 -4.21 20.87
CA PRO A 20 4.00 -4.09 19.79
C PRO A 20 2.69 -3.46 20.28
N TYR A 21 2.12 -2.58 19.49
CA TYR A 21 0.81 -2.01 19.77
C TYR A 21 0.03 -1.84 18.47
N ALA A 22 -1.29 -1.88 18.58
CA ALA A 22 -2.18 -1.79 17.44
C ALA A 22 -2.44 -0.32 17.09
N VAL A 23 -2.40 -0.01 15.80
CA VAL A 23 -2.77 1.31 15.28
C VAL A 23 -3.68 1.14 14.08
N PRO A 24 -4.64 2.03 13.88
CA PRO A 24 -5.44 2.02 12.66
C PRO A 24 -4.61 2.53 11.49
N ALA A 25 -4.87 1.99 10.31
CA ALA A 25 -4.28 2.47 9.08
C ALA A 25 -5.32 2.35 7.97
N VAL A 26 -5.07 2.98 6.84
CA VAL A 26 -5.96 2.89 5.69
C VAL A 26 -5.14 2.51 4.47
N LEU A 27 -5.56 1.44 3.79
CA LEU A 27 -5.04 1.10 2.48
C LEU A 27 -5.92 1.79 1.43
N HIS A 28 -5.30 2.45 0.48
CA HIS A 28 -5.97 3.24 -0.54
C HIS A 28 -5.50 2.84 -1.93
N TYR A 29 -6.45 2.65 -2.83
CA TYR A 29 -6.17 2.38 -4.24
C TYR A 29 -7.05 3.26 -5.12
N GLN A 30 -6.48 3.81 -6.17
CA GLN A 30 -7.18 4.70 -7.09
C GLN A 30 -6.95 4.22 -8.52
N PRO A 31 -8.01 3.92 -9.27
CA PRO A 31 -7.85 3.45 -10.66
C PRO A 31 -7.12 4.43 -11.57
N ALA A 32 -7.18 5.73 -11.28
CA ALA A 32 -6.43 6.72 -12.03
C ALA A 32 -4.91 6.60 -11.83
N ASP A 33 -4.49 5.94 -10.75
CA ASP A 33 -3.09 5.62 -10.48
C ASP A 33 -2.99 4.10 -10.27
N PRO A 34 -3.14 3.32 -11.34
CA PRO A 34 -3.43 1.88 -11.23
C PRO A 34 -2.28 1.02 -10.74
N LEU A 35 -1.05 1.53 -10.76
CA LEU A 35 0.11 0.75 -10.35
C LEU A 35 0.43 0.90 -8.87
N ALA A 36 -0.11 1.92 -8.21
CA ALA A 36 0.27 2.28 -6.85
C ALA A 36 -0.82 1.97 -5.83
N VAL A 37 -0.37 1.64 -4.63
CA VAL A 37 -1.19 1.58 -3.43
C VAL A 37 -0.61 2.59 -2.45
N ARG A 38 -1.47 3.26 -1.70
CA ARG A 38 -1.05 4.14 -0.63
C ARG A 38 -1.50 3.58 0.70
N MET A 39 -0.71 3.81 1.71
CA MET A 39 -1.04 3.42 3.07
C MET A 39 -0.89 4.63 3.98
N PHE A 40 -1.96 4.97 4.68
CA PHE A 40 -2.01 6.14 5.54
C PHE A 40 -1.97 5.72 6.99
N PHE A 41 -1.10 6.36 7.76
CA PHE A 41 -0.98 6.14 9.19
C PHE A 41 -1.38 7.40 9.95
N PRO A 42 -1.97 7.26 11.15
CA PRO A 42 -2.35 8.42 11.94
C PRO A 42 -1.13 9.16 12.48
N PRO A 43 -1.30 10.45 12.84
CA PRO A 43 -0.19 11.26 13.35
C PRO A 43 0.45 10.71 14.63
N GLU A 44 -0.29 9.92 15.40
CA GLU A 44 0.18 9.39 16.69
C GLU A 44 1.39 8.49 16.57
N ILE A 45 1.64 7.90 15.38
CA ILE A 45 2.79 7.04 15.19
C ILE A 45 3.95 7.75 14.50
N SER A 46 3.78 9.03 14.18
CA SER A 46 4.82 9.84 13.55
C SER A 46 5.61 10.58 14.62
N LEU A 47 6.92 10.70 14.41
CA LEU A 47 7.79 11.42 15.34
C LEU A 47 7.48 12.91 15.40
N ASP A 48 7.02 13.49 14.30
CA ASP A 48 6.73 14.92 14.23
C ASP A 48 5.25 15.25 14.41
N GLY A 49 4.41 14.25 14.69
CA GLY A 49 2.99 14.46 14.91
C GLY A 49 2.17 14.70 13.67
N SER A 50 2.75 14.60 12.49
CA SER A 50 2.00 14.74 11.24
C SER A 50 1.56 13.39 10.70
N ALA A 51 0.49 13.38 9.92
CA ALA A 51 0.04 12.16 9.25
C ALA A 51 1.09 11.69 8.26
N VAL A 52 1.25 10.38 8.15
CA VAL A 52 2.27 9.77 7.29
C VAL A 52 1.59 8.91 6.24
N ASP A 53 2.00 9.06 4.99
CA ASP A 53 1.56 8.15 3.95
C ASP A 53 2.76 7.59 3.19
N TRP A 54 2.58 6.35 2.73
CA TRP A 54 3.57 5.66 1.92
C TRP A 54 2.91 5.18 0.64
N ALA A 55 3.60 5.34 -0.48
CA ALA A 55 3.16 4.83 -1.76
C ALA A 55 4.09 3.71 -2.20
N PHE A 56 3.52 2.64 -2.72
CA PHE A 56 4.28 1.49 -3.19
C PHE A 56 3.48 0.76 -4.27
N ALA A 57 4.15 -0.13 -5.00
CA ALA A 57 3.50 -0.82 -6.10
C ALA A 57 2.46 -1.82 -5.61
N ARG A 58 1.33 -1.89 -6.30
CA ARG A 58 0.32 -2.92 -6.03
C ARG A 58 0.90 -4.31 -6.21
N GLU A 59 1.72 -4.51 -7.23
CA GLU A 59 2.39 -5.77 -7.49
C GLU A 59 3.30 -6.19 -6.34
N LEU A 60 3.98 -5.24 -5.72
CA LEU A 60 4.82 -5.50 -4.56
C LEU A 60 4.01 -6.06 -3.40
N LEU A 61 2.86 -5.47 -3.13
CA LEU A 61 1.99 -5.94 -2.05
C LEU A 61 1.49 -7.35 -2.33
N ASP A 62 1.07 -7.61 -3.56
CA ASP A 62 0.58 -8.92 -3.98
C ASP A 62 1.68 -9.98 -3.87
N GLU A 63 2.86 -9.70 -4.41
CA GLU A 63 3.98 -10.65 -4.34
C GLU A 63 4.40 -10.92 -2.91
N GLY A 64 4.40 -9.89 -2.07
CA GLY A 64 4.79 -10.00 -0.66
C GLY A 64 3.87 -10.85 0.19
N LEU A 65 2.68 -11.18 -0.29
CA LEU A 65 1.81 -12.14 0.38
C LEU A 65 2.31 -13.58 0.25
N ARG A 66 3.14 -13.83 -0.75
CA ARG A 66 3.59 -15.18 -1.09
C ARG A 66 5.06 -15.40 -0.78
N ARG A 67 5.89 -14.38 -0.89
CA ARG A 67 7.33 -14.45 -0.67
C ARG A 67 7.87 -13.07 -0.35
N PRO A 68 9.06 -12.97 0.26
CA PRO A 68 9.66 -11.66 0.48
C PRO A 68 9.85 -10.92 -0.84
N ALA A 69 9.40 -9.67 -0.88
CA ALA A 69 9.42 -8.85 -2.07
C ALA A 69 9.84 -7.41 -1.71
N GLY A 70 10.43 -6.71 -2.69
CA GLY A 70 10.83 -5.33 -2.54
C GLY A 70 12.33 -5.17 -2.37
N ARG A 71 12.87 -4.11 -2.99
CA ARG A 71 14.29 -3.74 -2.90
C ARG A 71 14.47 -2.30 -2.48
N GLY A 72 13.39 -1.54 -2.48
CA GLY A 72 13.42 -0.12 -2.13
C GLY A 72 13.08 0.13 -0.68
N ASP A 73 12.43 1.25 -0.47
CA ASP A 73 12.09 1.70 0.87
C ASP A 73 10.94 0.93 1.50
N VAL A 74 10.13 0.26 0.69
CA VAL A 74 9.03 -0.57 1.17
C VAL A 74 9.29 -2.01 0.79
N ARG A 75 9.25 -2.90 1.79
CA ARG A 75 9.43 -4.33 1.60
C ARG A 75 8.31 -5.07 2.28
N VAL A 76 7.86 -6.15 1.66
CA VAL A 76 6.71 -6.92 2.13
C VAL A 76 7.08 -8.39 2.14
N ARG A 77 6.70 -9.09 3.21
CA ARG A 77 6.94 -10.53 3.31
C ARG A 77 5.88 -11.23 4.13
N PRO A 78 5.66 -12.53 3.89
CA PRO A 78 4.78 -13.29 4.76
C PRO A 78 5.44 -13.53 6.12
N SER A 79 4.61 -13.58 7.14
CA SER A 79 5.04 -13.93 8.50
C SER A 79 4.07 -15.00 9.02
N GLY A 80 4.35 -16.25 8.66
CA GLY A 80 3.42 -17.34 8.88
C GLY A 80 2.23 -17.28 7.90
N PRO A 81 1.24 -18.17 8.06
CA PRO A 81 0.15 -18.28 7.09
C PRO A 81 -0.89 -17.16 7.18
N GLU A 82 -0.94 -16.44 8.30
CA GLU A 82 -2.03 -15.49 8.57
C GLU A 82 -1.59 -14.04 8.67
N ARG A 83 -0.29 -13.77 8.65
CA ARG A 83 0.23 -12.41 8.84
C ARG A 83 1.14 -12.01 7.71
N THR A 84 1.17 -10.71 7.45
CA THR A 84 2.05 -10.07 6.47
C THR A 84 2.80 -8.97 7.20
N VAL A 85 4.12 -8.89 6.96
CA VAL A 85 4.96 -7.85 7.55
C VAL A 85 5.40 -6.90 6.45
N MET A 86 5.26 -5.61 6.71
CA MET A 86 5.75 -4.56 5.84
C MET A 86 6.85 -3.80 6.55
N GLU A 87 7.94 -3.53 5.84
CA GLU A 87 9.05 -2.72 6.32
C GLU A 87 9.06 -1.41 5.57
N PHE A 88 9.08 -0.33 6.32
CA PHE A 88 9.17 1.02 5.76
C PHE A 88 10.51 1.62 6.19
N HIS A 89 11.38 1.85 5.22
CA HIS A 89 12.73 2.35 5.44
C HIS A 89 12.80 3.85 5.19
N ALA A 90 13.15 4.62 6.20
CA ALA A 90 13.31 6.06 6.12
C ALA A 90 14.65 6.45 6.75
N GLU A 91 15.04 7.72 6.61
CA GLU A 91 16.29 8.20 7.19
C GLU A 91 16.34 8.02 8.70
N GLU A 92 15.18 8.16 9.35
CA GLU A 92 15.06 8.03 10.81
C GLU A 92 15.14 6.59 11.29
N GLY A 93 15.03 5.62 10.40
CA GLY A 93 15.07 4.20 10.73
C GLY A 93 14.06 3.37 9.98
N VAL A 94 13.79 2.20 10.51
CA VAL A 94 12.89 1.23 9.88
C VAL A 94 11.69 1.00 10.76
N ALA A 95 10.50 1.14 10.18
CA ALA A 95 9.26 0.76 10.85
C ALA A 95 8.80 -0.60 10.33
N LEU A 96 8.48 -1.50 11.25
CA LEU A 96 7.94 -2.81 10.93
C LEU A 96 6.49 -2.86 11.36
N VAL A 97 5.60 -3.13 10.43
CA VAL A 97 4.19 -3.27 10.74
C VAL A 97 3.69 -4.64 10.30
N GLN A 98 2.78 -5.19 11.07
CA GLN A 98 2.20 -6.49 10.80
C GLN A 98 0.71 -6.33 10.54
N LEU A 99 0.21 -6.94 9.48
CA LEU A 99 -1.18 -6.92 9.10
C LEU A 99 -1.71 -8.34 9.00
N ARG A 100 -3.04 -8.47 9.06
CA ARG A 100 -3.67 -9.75 8.72
C ARG A 100 -3.64 -9.93 7.21
N THR A 101 -3.14 -11.08 6.78
CA THR A 101 -3.07 -11.41 5.36
C THR A 101 -4.44 -11.37 4.70
N THR A 102 -5.50 -11.79 5.41
CA THR A 102 -6.85 -11.77 4.87
C THR A 102 -7.32 -10.35 4.54
N ASP A 103 -6.94 -9.37 5.37
CA ASP A 103 -7.29 -7.96 5.10
C ASP A 103 -6.60 -7.45 3.84
N VAL A 104 -5.33 -7.80 3.67
CA VAL A 104 -4.57 -7.40 2.49
C VAL A 104 -5.15 -8.05 1.24
N ARG A 105 -5.49 -9.34 1.31
CA ARG A 105 -6.11 -10.04 0.19
C ARG A 105 -7.45 -9.44 -0.21
N ALA A 106 -8.27 -9.09 0.78
CA ALA A 106 -9.56 -8.47 0.52
C ALA A 106 -9.39 -7.13 -0.20
N PHE A 107 -8.44 -6.33 0.24
CA PHE A 107 -8.13 -5.06 -0.40
C PHE A 107 -7.67 -5.25 -1.84
N LEU A 108 -6.71 -6.17 -2.05
CA LEU A 108 -6.19 -6.45 -3.39
C LEU A 108 -7.29 -6.96 -4.31
N ALA A 109 -8.17 -7.83 -3.82
CA ALA A 109 -9.29 -8.34 -4.62
C ALA A 109 -10.17 -7.19 -5.11
N ARG A 110 -10.47 -6.23 -4.24
CA ARG A 110 -11.25 -5.06 -4.64
C ARG A 110 -10.51 -4.22 -5.68
N SER A 111 -9.20 -4.04 -5.50
CA SER A 111 -8.40 -3.28 -6.46
C SER A 111 -8.35 -3.97 -7.83
N TYR A 112 -8.29 -5.30 -7.84
CA TYR A 112 -8.26 -6.04 -9.11
C TYR A 112 -9.63 -6.11 -9.79
N GLU A 113 -10.71 -5.98 -9.05
CA GLU A 113 -12.03 -5.80 -9.63
C GLU A 113 -12.12 -4.47 -10.39
N ALA A 114 -11.53 -3.43 -9.82
CA ALA A 114 -11.52 -2.11 -10.46
C ALA A 114 -10.55 -2.06 -11.65
N VAL A 115 -9.35 -2.60 -11.47
CA VAL A 115 -8.32 -2.65 -12.51
C VAL A 115 -7.65 -4.02 -12.46
N PRO A 116 -8.00 -4.94 -13.37
CA PRO A 116 -7.39 -6.28 -13.37
C PRO A 116 -5.88 -6.25 -13.52
N ALA A 117 -5.22 -7.28 -13.02
CA ALA A 117 -3.78 -7.44 -13.23
C ALA A 117 -3.50 -7.49 -14.73
N GLY A 118 -2.53 -6.68 -15.17
CA GLY A 118 -2.24 -6.54 -16.60
C GLY A 118 -3.10 -5.50 -17.29
N GLY A 119 -4.14 -4.99 -16.63
CA GLY A 119 -5.00 -3.95 -17.18
C GLY A 119 -4.53 -2.53 -16.86
N GLU A 120 -3.49 -2.38 -16.06
CA GLU A 120 -2.97 -1.07 -15.67
C GLU A 120 -2.56 -0.20 -16.84
N PRO A 121 -1.87 -0.72 -17.88
CA PRO A 121 -1.48 0.11 -19.00
C PRO A 121 -2.65 0.78 -19.73
N ALA A 122 -3.81 0.14 -19.76
CA ALA A 122 -4.99 0.75 -20.39
C ALA A 122 -5.43 2.01 -19.65
N HIS A 123 -5.35 2.01 -18.33
CA HIS A 123 -5.70 3.19 -17.52
C HIS A 123 -4.66 4.30 -17.66
N LEU A 124 -3.38 3.93 -17.65
CA LEU A 124 -2.30 4.89 -17.89
C LEU A 124 -2.34 5.45 -19.30
N GLY A 125 -2.63 4.59 -20.29
CA GLY A 125 -2.73 5.00 -21.67
C GLY A 125 -3.87 5.99 -21.91
N LEU A 126 -4.98 5.79 -21.22
CA LEU A 126 -6.11 6.71 -21.32
C LEU A 126 -5.75 8.09 -20.77
N GLU A 127 -5.10 8.15 -19.63
CA GLU A 127 -4.67 9.43 -19.06
C GLU A 127 -3.70 10.15 -19.97
N ARG A 128 -2.72 9.45 -20.52
CA ARG A 128 -1.76 10.03 -21.45
C ARG A 128 -2.45 10.52 -22.71
N GLY A 129 -3.38 9.73 -23.26
CA GLY A 129 -4.14 10.11 -24.43
C GLY A 129 -4.95 11.37 -24.19
N LEU A 130 -5.58 11.49 -23.04
CA LEU A 130 -6.33 12.68 -22.67
C LEU A 130 -5.42 13.90 -22.55
N ALA A 131 -4.25 13.73 -21.90
CA ALA A 131 -3.29 14.81 -21.76
C ALA A 131 -2.82 15.31 -23.12
N GLU A 132 -2.51 14.42 -24.04
CA GLU A 132 -2.11 14.77 -25.40
C GLU A 132 -3.22 15.50 -26.15
N LEU A 133 -4.45 15.02 -26.04
CA LEU A 133 -5.60 15.62 -26.69
C LEU A 133 -5.88 17.04 -26.22
N PHE A 134 -5.65 17.32 -24.96
CA PHE A 134 -5.91 18.63 -24.38
C PHE A 134 -4.67 19.54 -24.37
N GLY A 135 -3.67 19.18 -25.15
CA GLY A 135 -2.54 20.06 -25.37
C GLY A 135 -1.60 20.20 -24.19
N ALA A 136 -1.56 19.22 -23.33
CA ALA A 136 -0.63 19.18 -22.21
C ALA A 136 0.77 18.76 -22.65
N ALA A 137 1.06 18.93 -23.88
CA ALA A 137 2.34 18.57 -24.46
C ALA A 137 3.45 19.50 -23.99
#